data_9f9b9a3e550b37400abc9623ba6b325f
#
_entry.id   9f9b9a3e550b37400abc9623ba6b325f
#
_cell.length_a   1.000
_cell.length_b   1.000
_cell.length_c   1.000
_cell.angle_alpha   90.00
_cell.angle_beta   90.00
_cell.angle_gamma   90.00
#
_symmetry.space_group_name_H-M   'P 1'
#
loop_
_entity.id
_entity.type
_entity.pdbx_description
1 polymer ?
#
loop_
_entity_poly.entity_id
_entity_poly.type
_entity_poly.pdbx_seq_one_letter_code
_entity_poly.pdbx_strand_id
1 'polypeptide(L)'
;MPAARLNLSAVERSLRAVEKHWQKIDDELDRLTIGRKDTPFNAILRERMMAAYEYLDNLIAEGVKPFARASVKQIIELNELVHYGRDEPLRREYAKAIKVNRAKVHDNIAPVEHWYREHVRRGSPPLKLAAEVYVSVLGYPQLFVEGNHRTGSLIASWIDLTNGLPPFVLSVDNAIAYFAPSAEIKSFVNTTTWRGRARLPKYRKRFGAFWARHVDPRYLLSYQSDMIMT
;
A
#
# COMPACT_ATOMS: atom_id res chain seq x y z
N MET A 1 -23.57 -7.93 -2.57
CA MET A 1 -22.70 -8.80 -1.75
C MET A 1 -22.19 -7.98 -0.59
N PRO A 2 -22.10 -8.55 0.63
CA PRO A 2 -21.48 -7.84 1.75
C PRO A 2 -20.04 -7.44 1.38
N ALA A 3 -19.59 -6.29 1.89
CA ALA A 3 -18.24 -5.81 1.61
C ALA A 3 -17.20 -6.76 2.20
N ALA A 4 -16.10 -7.01 1.47
CA ALA A 4 -14.97 -7.75 2.02
C ALA A 4 -14.45 -7.04 3.29
N ARG A 5 -14.07 -7.80 4.32
CA ARG A 5 -13.53 -7.25 5.57
C ARG A 5 -12.15 -7.84 5.83
N LEU A 6 -11.28 -7.05 6.44
CA LEU A 6 -9.94 -7.48 6.82
C LEU A 6 -9.97 -8.42 8.05
N ASN A 7 -9.22 -9.49 7.98
CA ASN A 7 -8.87 -10.27 9.16
C ASN A 7 -7.73 -9.57 9.91
N LEU A 8 -8.07 -8.54 10.69
CA LEU A 8 -7.10 -7.71 11.41
C LEU A 8 -6.21 -8.54 12.35
N SER A 9 -6.75 -9.61 12.96
CA SER A 9 -5.95 -10.51 13.79
C SER A 9 -4.88 -11.26 12.97
N ALA A 10 -5.18 -11.66 11.73
CA ALA A 10 -4.19 -12.28 10.85
C ALA A 10 -3.15 -11.26 10.37
N VAL A 11 -3.57 -10.03 10.06
CA VAL A 11 -2.69 -8.92 9.72
C VAL A 11 -1.71 -8.65 10.87
N GLU A 12 -2.21 -8.51 12.10
CA GLU A 12 -1.38 -8.26 13.28
C GLU A 12 -0.36 -9.37 13.51
N ARG A 13 -0.76 -10.65 13.43
CA ARG A 13 0.16 -11.78 13.55
C ARG A 13 1.28 -11.72 12.51
N SER A 14 0.96 -11.37 11.27
CA SER A 14 1.95 -11.23 10.20
C SER A 14 2.96 -10.12 10.51
N LEU A 15 2.48 -8.95 10.90
CA LEU A 15 3.34 -7.80 11.22
C LEU A 15 4.19 -8.04 12.47
N ARG A 16 3.67 -8.74 13.49
CA ARG A 16 4.47 -9.19 14.65
C ARG A 16 5.58 -10.15 14.25
N ALA A 17 5.29 -11.05 13.33
CA ALA A 17 6.32 -11.97 12.81
C ALA A 17 7.40 -11.22 12.04
N VAL A 18 7.04 -10.22 11.22
CA VAL A 18 8.01 -9.35 10.53
C VAL A 18 8.86 -8.58 11.53
N GLU A 19 8.26 -7.98 12.56
CA GLU A 19 8.98 -7.26 13.62
C GLU A 19 10.01 -8.18 14.28
N LYS A 20 9.58 -9.37 14.69
CA LYS A 20 10.45 -10.36 15.36
C LYS A 20 11.64 -10.79 14.49
N HIS A 21 11.45 -10.91 13.19
CA HIS A 21 12.47 -11.40 12.26
C HIS A 21 13.13 -10.28 11.46
N TRP A 22 12.90 -9.02 11.84
CA TRP A 22 13.34 -7.88 11.04
C TRP A 22 14.83 -7.85 10.78
N GLN A 23 15.66 -8.13 11.78
CA GLN A 23 17.10 -8.13 11.62
C GLN A 23 17.54 -9.10 10.51
N LYS A 24 16.98 -10.31 10.47
CA LYS A 24 17.28 -11.29 9.42
C LYS A 24 16.85 -10.83 8.04
N ILE A 25 15.68 -10.16 7.95
CA ILE A 25 15.18 -9.59 6.69
C ILE A 25 16.13 -8.48 6.23
N ASP A 26 16.53 -7.61 7.12
CA ASP A 26 17.41 -6.45 6.84
C ASP A 26 18.79 -6.91 6.37
N ASP A 27 19.40 -7.88 7.07
CA ASP A 27 20.69 -8.50 6.69
C ASP A 27 20.63 -9.10 5.27
N GLU A 28 19.51 -9.71 4.89
CA GLU A 28 19.34 -10.29 3.57
C GLU A 28 19.14 -9.20 2.49
N LEU A 29 18.42 -8.14 2.80
CA LEU A 29 18.27 -6.98 1.91
C LEU A 29 19.61 -6.29 1.68
N ASP A 30 20.44 -6.17 2.70
CA ASP A 30 21.78 -5.60 2.59
C ASP A 30 22.69 -6.47 1.71
N ARG A 31 22.64 -7.80 1.85
CA ARG A 31 23.37 -8.74 0.96
C ARG A 31 22.97 -8.58 -0.50
N LEU A 32 21.72 -8.28 -0.76
CA LEU A 32 21.20 -8.03 -2.11
C LEU A 32 21.50 -6.61 -2.62
N THR A 33 22.24 -5.81 -1.85
CA THR A 33 22.60 -4.41 -2.17
C THR A 33 21.35 -3.54 -2.40
N ILE A 34 20.25 -3.90 -1.74
CA ILE A 34 19.01 -3.14 -1.75
C ILE A 34 19.15 -2.03 -0.71
N GLY A 35 19.79 -0.94 -1.12
CA GLY A 35 20.03 0.22 -0.25
C GLY A 35 18.71 0.73 0.34
N ARG A 36 18.59 0.63 1.66
CA ARG A 36 17.45 1.15 2.42
C ARG A 36 17.94 2.29 3.31
N LYS A 37 17.17 3.37 3.30
CA LYS A 37 17.31 4.46 4.28
C LYS A 37 16.20 4.39 5.35
N ASP A 38 15.44 3.30 5.35
CA ASP A 38 14.21 3.26 6.12
C ASP A 38 14.47 2.78 7.56
N THR A 39 13.69 3.35 8.47
CA THR A 39 13.64 2.97 9.88
C THR A 39 13.36 1.46 10.02
N PRO A 40 14.04 0.75 10.94
CA PRO A 40 13.78 -0.65 11.22
C PRO A 40 12.29 -0.89 11.50
N PHE A 41 11.77 -2.04 11.07
CA PHE A 41 10.41 -2.44 11.40
C PHE A 41 10.34 -2.84 12.86
N ASN A 42 9.83 -1.96 13.70
CA ASN A 42 9.74 -2.08 15.15
C ASN A 42 8.29 -2.02 15.64
N ALA A 43 8.08 -2.13 16.95
CA ALA A 43 6.76 -2.09 17.58
C ALA A 43 5.97 -0.81 17.22
N ILE A 44 6.63 0.35 17.22
CA ILE A 44 5.98 1.63 16.88
C ILE A 44 5.48 1.60 15.43
N LEU A 45 6.32 1.12 14.50
CA LEU A 45 5.93 1.03 13.10
C LEU A 45 4.81 0.00 12.89
N ARG A 46 4.86 -1.14 13.61
CA ARG A 46 3.77 -2.13 13.58
C ARG A 46 2.44 -1.52 14.05
N GLU A 47 2.44 -0.80 15.16
CA GLU A 47 1.23 -0.16 15.69
C GLU A 47 0.65 0.89 14.72
N ARG A 48 1.51 1.69 14.08
CA ARG A 48 1.10 2.63 13.04
C ARG A 48 0.50 1.94 11.83
N MET A 49 1.11 0.84 11.40
CA MET A 49 0.57 0.02 10.30
C MET A 49 -0.78 -0.60 10.67
N MET A 50 -0.94 -1.10 11.91
CA MET A 50 -2.23 -1.61 12.37
C MET A 50 -3.30 -0.53 12.37
N ALA A 51 -3.00 0.68 12.86
CA ALA A 51 -3.94 1.81 12.79
C ALA A 51 -4.37 2.13 11.35
N ALA A 52 -3.44 2.03 10.40
CA ALA A 52 -3.74 2.23 8.98
C ALA A 52 -4.59 1.10 8.38
N TYR A 53 -4.36 -0.17 8.75
CA TYR A 53 -5.21 -1.29 8.33
C TYR A 53 -6.62 -1.22 8.93
N GLU A 54 -6.76 -0.84 10.20
CA GLU A 54 -8.06 -0.61 10.83
C GLU A 54 -8.84 0.51 10.14
N TYR A 55 -8.16 1.60 9.79
CA TYR A 55 -8.77 2.69 9.03
C TYR A 55 -9.20 2.22 7.63
N LEU A 56 -8.36 1.45 6.95
CA LEU A 56 -8.69 0.87 5.66
C LEU A 56 -9.92 -0.06 5.74
N ASP A 57 -10.01 -0.91 6.76
CA ASP A 57 -11.16 -1.78 6.98
C ASP A 57 -12.46 -0.99 7.18
N ASN A 58 -12.40 0.12 7.90
CA ASN A 58 -13.54 1.02 8.06
C ASN A 58 -13.96 1.66 6.72
N LEU A 59 -13.00 2.11 5.90
CA LEU A 59 -13.31 2.64 4.55
C LEU A 59 -14.03 1.60 3.68
N ILE A 60 -13.60 0.34 3.76
CA ILE A 60 -14.25 -0.76 3.04
C ILE A 60 -15.67 -1.00 3.56
N ALA A 61 -15.87 -1.01 4.89
CA ALA A 61 -17.18 -1.18 5.51
C ALA A 61 -18.16 -0.06 5.12
N GLU A 62 -17.66 1.17 4.98
CA GLU A 62 -18.41 2.34 4.54
C GLU A 62 -18.63 2.41 3.02
N GLY A 63 -18.07 1.46 2.26
CA GLY A 63 -18.20 1.42 0.80
C GLY A 63 -17.41 2.52 0.09
N VAL A 64 -16.43 3.14 0.75
CA VAL A 64 -15.60 4.19 0.16
C VAL A 64 -14.65 3.56 -0.86
N LYS A 65 -14.69 4.09 -2.10
CA LYS A 65 -13.84 3.58 -3.20
C LYS A 65 -12.57 4.40 -3.31
N PRO A 66 -11.42 3.75 -3.61
CA PRO A 66 -10.17 4.46 -3.89
C PRO A 66 -10.34 5.35 -5.13
N PHE A 67 -9.72 6.52 -5.11
CA PHE A 67 -9.79 7.52 -6.20
C PHE A 67 -11.20 7.98 -6.59
N ALA A 68 -12.21 7.83 -5.70
CA ALA A 68 -13.45 8.57 -5.80
C ALA A 68 -13.19 10.07 -5.54
N ARG A 69 -14.09 10.95 -6.02
CA ARG A 69 -13.89 12.41 -5.99
C ARG A 69 -13.54 12.98 -4.61
N ALA A 70 -13.94 12.32 -3.53
CA ALA A 70 -13.68 12.73 -2.15
C ALA A 70 -12.57 11.93 -1.45
N SER A 71 -11.97 10.92 -2.10
CA SER A 71 -11.07 9.96 -1.42
C SER A 71 -9.61 10.44 -1.27
N VAL A 72 -9.25 11.61 -1.78
CA VAL A 72 -7.89 12.16 -1.60
C VAL A 72 -7.56 12.36 -0.13
N LYS A 73 -8.53 12.84 0.66
CA LYS A 73 -8.36 13.00 2.12
C LYS A 73 -8.13 11.67 2.83
N GLN A 74 -8.75 10.58 2.39
CA GLN A 74 -8.54 9.25 2.95
C GLN A 74 -7.15 8.70 2.58
N ILE A 75 -6.69 8.96 1.36
CA ILE A 75 -5.33 8.61 0.92
C ILE A 75 -4.28 9.36 1.75
N ILE A 76 -4.51 10.64 2.03
CA ILE A 76 -3.66 11.45 2.91
C ILE A 76 -3.67 10.88 4.32
N GLU A 77 -4.84 10.59 4.88
CA GLU A 77 -4.98 10.02 6.22
C GLU A 77 -4.28 8.67 6.36
N LEU A 78 -4.38 7.77 5.36
CA LEU A 78 -3.59 6.52 5.35
C LEU A 78 -2.09 6.78 5.47
N ASN A 79 -1.55 7.78 4.77
CA ASN A 79 -0.14 8.14 4.89
C ASN A 79 0.20 8.72 6.26
N GLU A 80 -0.66 9.57 6.81
CA GLU A 80 -0.45 10.15 8.14
C GLU A 80 -0.50 9.09 9.24
N LEU A 81 -1.40 8.11 9.14
CA LEU A 81 -1.44 6.95 10.05
C LEU A 81 -0.16 6.11 9.98
N VAL A 82 0.36 5.88 8.78
CA VAL A 82 1.62 5.16 8.55
C VAL A 82 2.82 5.87 9.21
N HIS A 83 2.81 7.19 9.29
CA HIS A 83 3.92 7.98 9.85
C HIS A 83 3.75 8.31 11.33
N TYR A 84 2.55 8.65 11.73
CA TYR A 84 2.29 9.23 13.04
C TYR A 84 1.31 8.39 13.89
N GLY A 85 0.67 7.38 13.27
CA GLY A 85 -0.39 6.65 13.96
C GLY A 85 -1.57 7.57 14.32
N ARG A 86 -2.18 7.28 15.46
CA ARG A 86 -3.26 8.09 16.06
C ARG A 86 -2.76 9.06 17.12
N ASP A 87 -1.45 9.32 17.17
CA ASP A 87 -0.81 10.19 18.15
C ASP A 87 -1.02 11.66 17.78
N GLU A 88 -2.02 12.28 18.37
CA GLU A 88 -2.35 13.70 18.12
C GLU A 88 -1.26 14.67 18.61
N PRO A 89 -0.59 14.49 19.74
CA PRO A 89 0.60 15.24 20.10
C PRO A 89 1.69 15.20 19.03
N LEU A 90 2.02 14.01 18.54
CA LEU A 90 3.03 13.82 17.50
C LEU A 90 2.61 14.50 16.18
N ARG A 91 1.34 14.37 15.78
CA ARG A 91 0.81 15.04 14.58
C ARG A 91 0.91 16.57 14.70
N ARG A 92 0.70 17.14 15.87
CA ARG A 92 0.87 18.58 16.12
C ARG A 92 2.33 18.99 16.01
N GLU A 93 3.24 18.22 16.58
CA GLU A 93 4.68 18.45 16.48
C GLU A 93 5.13 18.48 15.00
N TYR A 94 4.64 17.55 14.19
CA TYR A 94 4.98 17.43 12.77
C TYR A 94 4.02 18.17 11.81
N ALA A 95 3.18 19.09 12.31
CA ALA A 95 2.17 19.77 11.49
C ALA A 95 2.72 20.45 10.23
N LYS A 96 3.93 21.02 10.30
CA LYS A 96 4.60 21.62 9.12
C LYS A 96 4.95 20.58 8.06
N ALA A 97 5.49 19.44 8.44
CA ALA A 97 5.81 18.34 7.53
C ALA A 97 4.55 17.73 6.92
N ILE A 98 3.49 17.56 7.71
CA ILE A 98 2.17 17.10 7.27
C ILE A 98 1.61 18.06 6.21
N LYS A 99 1.68 19.38 6.44
CA LYS A 99 1.21 20.38 5.45
C LYS A 99 1.97 20.26 4.13
N VAL A 100 3.29 20.10 4.16
CA VAL A 100 4.12 19.92 2.96
C VAL A 100 3.74 18.63 2.22
N ASN A 101 3.55 17.53 2.95
CA ASN A 101 3.15 16.27 2.37
C ASN A 101 1.76 16.34 1.72
N ARG A 102 0.78 16.97 2.38
CA ARG A 102 -0.57 17.20 1.83
C ARG A 102 -0.52 17.98 0.52
N ALA A 103 0.24 19.08 0.47
CA ALA A 103 0.42 19.86 -0.75
C ALA A 103 1.00 18.99 -1.87
N LYS A 104 2.06 18.22 -1.59
CA LYS A 104 2.65 17.31 -2.58
C LYS A 104 1.67 16.27 -3.11
N VAL A 105 0.81 15.70 -2.25
CA VAL A 105 -0.23 14.77 -2.71
C VAL A 105 -1.19 15.46 -3.66
N HIS A 106 -1.67 16.65 -3.33
CA HIS A 106 -2.58 17.42 -4.20
C HIS A 106 -1.95 17.72 -5.56
N ASP A 107 -0.64 18.00 -5.60
CA ASP A 107 0.08 18.28 -6.86
C ASP A 107 0.27 17.04 -7.73
N ASN A 108 0.43 15.86 -7.13
CA ASN A 108 0.86 14.65 -7.84
C ASN A 108 -0.23 13.58 -8.03
N ILE A 109 -1.38 13.70 -7.37
CA ILE A 109 -2.39 12.62 -7.38
C ILE A 109 -3.19 12.55 -8.67
N ALA A 110 -3.43 13.68 -9.34
CA ALA A 110 -4.32 13.75 -10.49
C ALA A 110 -3.94 12.80 -11.65
N PRO A 111 -2.65 12.62 -12.04
CA PRO A 111 -2.27 11.65 -13.05
C PRO A 111 -2.59 10.20 -12.65
N VAL A 112 -2.42 9.85 -11.37
CA VAL A 112 -2.70 8.50 -10.85
C VAL A 112 -4.20 8.24 -10.87
N GLU A 113 -5.01 9.19 -10.40
CA GLU A 113 -6.47 9.12 -10.44
C GLU A 113 -7.01 8.99 -11.87
N HIS A 114 -6.51 9.82 -12.79
CA HIS A 114 -6.94 9.80 -14.18
C HIS A 114 -6.64 8.43 -14.81
N TRP A 115 -5.40 7.96 -14.64
CA TRP A 115 -4.98 6.64 -15.11
C TRP A 115 -5.86 5.52 -14.55
N TYR A 116 -6.09 5.51 -13.23
CA TYR A 116 -6.90 4.50 -12.55
C TYR A 116 -8.35 4.47 -13.10
N ARG A 117 -9.01 5.64 -13.15
CA ARG A 117 -10.40 5.73 -13.65
C ARG A 117 -10.53 5.29 -15.10
N GLU A 118 -9.55 5.61 -15.93
CA GLU A 118 -9.55 5.20 -17.33
C GLU A 118 -9.44 3.68 -17.45
N HIS A 119 -8.54 3.04 -16.68
CA HIS A 119 -8.35 1.60 -16.74
C HIS A 119 -9.50 0.82 -16.09
N VAL A 120 -10.14 1.36 -15.05
CA VAL A 120 -11.40 0.81 -14.53
C VAL A 120 -12.49 0.82 -15.60
N ARG A 121 -12.65 1.93 -16.33
CA ARG A 121 -13.63 2.01 -17.44
C ARG A 121 -13.35 1.03 -18.58
N ARG A 122 -12.08 0.70 -18.79
CA ARG A 122 -11.65 -0.30 -19.79
C ARG A 122 -11.78 -1.75 -19.30
N GLY A 123 -12.27 -1.99 -18.09
CA GLY A 123 -12.41 -3.33 -17.52
C GLY A 123 -11.09 -4.01 -17.15
N SER A 124 -10.05 -3.25 -16.85
CA SER A 124 -8.76 -3.82 -16.42
C SER A 124 -8.93 -4.66 -15.14
N PRO A 125 -8.28 -5.84 -15.05
CA PRO A 125 -8.35 -6.70 -13.86
C PRO A 125 -7.90 -5.97 -12.58
N PRO A 126 -8.62 -6.11 -11.45
CA PRO A 126 -8.31 -5.40 -10.20
C PRO A 126 -6.87 -5.59 -9.70
N LEU A 127 -6.35 -6.82 -9.66
CA LEU A 127 -4.96 -7.10 -9.26
C LEU A 127 -3.94 -6.35 -10.12
N LYS A 128 -4.22 -6.22 -11.41
CA LYS A 128 -3.38 -5.42 -12.31
C LYS A 128 -3.47 -3.93 -11.94
N LEU A 129 -4.68 -3.42 -11.70
CA LEU A 129 -4.89 -2.02 -11.29
C LEU A 129 -4.15 -1.72 -9.99
N ALA A 130 -4.27 -2.59 -8.98
CA ALA A 130 -3.60 -2.46 -7.68
C ALA A 130 -2.07 -2.37 -7.84
N ALA A 131 -1.48 -3.32 -8.56
CA ALA A 131 -0.05 -3.36 -8.80
C ALA A 131 0.46 -2.13 -9.57
N GLU A 132 -0.26 -1.69 -10.61
CA GLU A 132 0.15 -0.55 -11.43
C GLU A 132 -0.02 0.79 -10.72
N VAL A 133 -1.04 0.91 -9.83
CA VAL A 133 -1.17 2.05 -8.93
C VAL A 133 0.00 2.10 -7.94
N TYR A 134 0.38 0.98 -7.34
CA TYR A 134 1.55 0.92 -6.48
C TYR A 134 2.82 1.41 -7.18
N VAL A 135 3.08 0.93 -8.41
CA VAL A 135 4.22 1.39 -9.22
C VAL A 135 4.15 2.89 -9.48
N SER A 136 2.95 3.43 -9.70
CA SER A 136 2.75 4.87 -9.93
C SER A 136 2.98 5.71 -8.67
N VAL A 137 2.64 5.18 -7.48
CA VAL A 137 2.90 5.84 -6.18
C VAL A 137 4.40 5.91 -5.88
N LEU A 138 5.15 4.84 -6.23
CA LEU A 138 6.59 4.75 -5.96
C LEU A 138 7.46 5.46 -6.99
N GLY A 139 7.02 5.51 -8.25
CA GLY A 139 7.74 6.15 -9.34
C GLY A 139 7.90 7.65 -9.12
N TYR A 140 8.95 8.24 -9.70
CA TYR A 140 9.14 9.68 -9.61
C TYR A 140 8.24 10.43 -10.64
N PRO A 141 7.58 11.52 -10.26
CA PRO A 141 7.51 12.09 -8.92
C PRO A 141 6.68 11.23 -7.98
N GLN A 142 7.26 10.90 -6.81
CA GLN A 142 6.57 10.11 -5.80
C GLN A 142 5.34 10.84 -5.26
N LEU A 143 4.28 10.09 -4.97
CA LEU A 143 3.01 10.66 -4.49
C LEU A 143 3.18 11.37 -3.15
N PHE A 144 3.93 10.79 -2.21
CA PHE A 144 4.19 11.35 -0.88
C PHE A 144 5.64 11.80 -0.73
N VAL A 145 5.91 12.63 0.27
CA VAL A 145 7.27 12.98 0.68
C VAL A 145 7.99 11.72 1.18
N GLU A 146 7.31 10.96 2.05
CA GLU A 146 7.78 9.71 2.61
C GLU A 146 6.64 8.69 2.75
N GLY A 147 6.99 7.44 3.12
CA GLY A 147 6.00 6.36 3.33
C GLY A 147 5.39 5.78 2.06
N ASN A 148 5.95 6.09 0.88
CA ASN A 148 5.38 5.66 -0.41
C ASN A 148 5.22 4.13 -0.51
N HIS A 149 6.16 3.33 0.02
CA HIS A 149 6.05 1.87 0.03
C HIS A 149 4.85 1.40 0.87
N ARG A 150 4.77 1.85 2.10
CA ARG A 150 3.74 1.43 3.06
C ARG A 150 2.35 1.90 2.64
N THR A 151 2.22 3.18 2.34
CA THR A 151 0.94 3.76 1.90
C THR A 151 0.54 3.24 0.53
N GLY A 152 1.49 3.06 -0.39
CA GLY A 152 1.23 2.50 -1.72
C GLY A 152 0.67 1.08 -1.64
N SER A 153 1.20 0.22 -0.74
CA SER A 153 0.65 -1.13 -0.54
C SER A 153 -0.76 -1.12 0.07
N LEU A 154 -1.06 -0.18 0.97
CA LEU A 154 -2.42 -0.01 1.51
C LEU A 154 -3.40 0.47 0.43
N ILE A 155 -3.02 1.43 -0.42
CA ILE A 155 -3.86 1.90 -1.53
C ILE A 155 -4.11 0.77 -2.53
N ALA A 156 -3.09 -0.01 -2.87
CA ALA A 156 -3.23 -1.17 -3.75
C ALA A 156 -4.14 -2.24 -3.13
N SER A 157 -3.97 -2.55 -1.84
CA SER A 157 -4.86 -3.44 -1.10
C SER A 157 -6.29 -2.91 -0.99
N TRP A 158 -6.47 -1.59 -0.92
CA TRP A 158 -7.81 -0.98 -0.98
C TRP A 158 -8.51 -1.28 -2.31
N ILE A 159 -7.77 -1.20 -3.43
CA ILE A 159 -8.31 -1.58 -4.75
C ILE A 159 -8.74 -3.05 -4.76
N ASP A 160 -7.91 -3.95 -4.26
CA ASP A 160 -8.23 -5.37 -4.20
C ASP A 160 -9.47 -5.64 -3.34
N LEU A 161 -9.50 -5.12 -2.12
CA LEU A 161 -10.60 -5.30 -1.16
C LEU A 161 -11.94 -4.77 -1.69
N THR A 162 -11.95 -3.62 -2.36
CA THR A 162 -13.18 -3.08 -2.98
C THR A 162 -13.71 -3.93 -4.13
N ASN A 163 -12.90 -4.86 -4.64
CA ASN A 163 -13.25 -5.82 -5.67
C ASN A 163 -13.41 -7.25 -5.11
N GLY A 164 -13.48 -7.42 -3.80
CA GLY A 164 -13.64 -8.72 -3.15
C GLY A 164 -12.42 -9.62 -3.19
N LEU A 165 -11.24 -9.04 -3.51
CA LEU A 165 -9.98 -9.77 -3.59
C LEU A 165 -9.18 -9.62 -2.29
N PRO A 166 -8.32 -10.61 -1.95
CA PRO A 166 -7.47 -10.53 -0.78
C PRO A 166 -6.44 -9.41 -0.92
N PRO A 167 -6.07 -8.75 0.20
CA PRO A 167 -5.06 -7.72 0.23
C PRO A 167 -3.65 -8.31 0.22
N PHE A 168 -2.67 -7.48 -0.13
CA PHE A 168 -1.28 -7.72 0.19
C PHE A 168 -1.00 -7.26 1.64
N VAL A 169 -0.38 -8.15 2.43
CA VAL A 169 0.14 -7.84 3.76
C VAL A 169 1.60 -8.28 3.82
N LEU A 170 2.46 -7.41 4.33
CA LEU A 170 3.87 -7.75 4.53
C LEU A 170 4.00 -8.92 5.51
N SER A 171 4.79 -9.92 5.11
CA SER A 171 5.10 -11.11 5.90
C SER A 171 6.58 -11.45 5.81
N VAL A 172 7.06 -12.31 6.67
CA VAL A 172 8.46 -12.80 6.62
C VAL A 172 8.76 -13.45 5.26
N ASP A 173 7.79 -14.18 4.72
CA ASP A 173 7.96 -14.95 3.48
C ASP A 173 7.99 -14.08 2.22
N ASN A 174 7.34 -12.90 2.25
CA ASN A 174 7.24 -12.04 1.08
C ASN A 174 8.12 -10.78 1.14
N ALA A 175 8.75 -10.48 2.28
CA ALA A 175 9.47 -9.23 2.51
C ALA A 175 10.57 -8.99 1.47
N ILE A 176 11.46 -9.96 1.24
CA ILE A 176 12.55 -9.83 0.27
C ILE A 176 12.00 -9.63 -1.15
N ALA A 177 11.02 -10.48 -1.54
CA ALA A 177 10.38 -10.38 -2.85
C ALA A 177 9.62 -9.06 -3.07
N TYR A 178 9.17 -8.41 -1.98
CA TYR A 178 8.53 -7.10 -2.02
C TYR A 178 9.51 -5.95 -2.15
N PHE A 179 10.54 -5.92 -1.30
CA PHE A 179 11.46 -4.79 -1.25
C PHE A 179 12.38 -4.71 -2.48
N ALA A 180 12.84 -5.85 -3.02
CA ALA A 180 13.75 -5.86 -4.16
C ALA A 180 13.18 -5.17 -5.42
N PRO A 181 12.01 -5.55 -5.97
CA PRO A 181 11.45 -4.85 -7.11
C PRO A 181 10.99 -3.43 -6.79
N SER A 182 10.63 -3.16 -5.53
CA SER A 182 10.20 -1.82 -5.09
C SER A 182 11.37 -0.83 -5.11
N ALA A 183 12.56 -1.24 -4.69
CA ALA A 183 13.77 -0.42 -4.78
C ALA A 183 14.13 -0.09 -6.24
N GLU A 184 14.00 -1.06 -7.15
CA GLU A 184 14.20 -0.84 -8.58
C GLU A 184 13.20 0.20 -9.14
N ILE A 185 11.92 0.10 -8.78
CA ILE A 185 10.89 1.06 -9.21
C ILE A 185 11.29 2.47 -8.78
N LYS A 186 11.63 2.64 -7.51
CA LYS A 186 12.04 3.94 -6.96
C LYS A 186 13.25 4.52 -7.69
N SER A 187 14.21 3.68 -8.10
CA SER A 187 15.46 4.11 -8.74
C SER A 187 15.30 4.39 -10.23
N PHE A 188 14.46 3.64 -10.94
CA PHE A 188 14.47 3.63 -12.39
C PHE A 188 13.17 4.12 -13.05
N VAL A 189 12.06 4.23 -12.30
CA VAL A 189 10.80 4.75 -12.83
C VAL A 189 10.71 6.25 -12.57
N ASN A 190 11.05 7.03 -13.60
CA ASN A 190 10.89 8.48 -13.59
C ASN A 190 9.98 8.90 -14.75
N THR A 191 8.73 9.23 -14.46
CA THR A 191 7.72 9.55 -15.48
C THR A 191 7.89 10.95 -16.09
N THR A 192 8.79 11.77 -15.55
CA THR A 192 9.15 13.07 -16.16
C THR A 192 10.11 12.93 -17.33
N THR A 193 10.79 11.77 -17.43
CA THR A 193 11.75 11.49 -18.52
C THR A 193 11.20 10.46 -19.50
N TRP A 194 11.62 10.57 -20.77
CA TRP A 194 11.22 9.57 -21.78
C TRP A 194 11.74 8.16 -21.45
N ARG A 195 12.97 8.06 -20.90
CA ARG A 195 13.56 6.76 -20.50
C ARG A 195 12.78 6.11 -19.37
N GLY A 196 12.37 6.89 -18.38
CA GLY A 196 11.55 6.38 -17.27
C GLY A 196 10.16 5.94 -17.74
N ARG A 197 9.52 6.73 -18.62
CA ARG A 197 8.24 6.33 -19.25
C ARG A 197 8.37 5.04 -20.07
N ALA A 198 9.44 4.90 -20.84
CA ALA A 198 9.68 3.68 -21.64
C ALA A 198 9.89 2.42 -20.77
N ARG A 199 10.42 2.57 -19.56
CA ARG A 199 10.63 1.46 -18.62
C ARG A 199 9.38 1.07 -17.83
N LEU A 200 8.43 1.97 -17.67
CA LEU A 200 7.24 1.79 -16.83
C LEU A 200 6.46 0.50 -17.13
N PRO A 201 6.18 0.09 -18.39
CA PRO A 201 5.47 -1.15 -18.69
C PRO A 201 6.18 -2.40 -18.15
N LYS A 202 7.52 -2.44 -18.23
CA LYS A 202 8.33 -3.55 -17.69
C LYS A 202 8.13 -3.70 -16.18
N TYR A 203 8.21 -2.59 -15.44
CA TYR A 203 8.06 -2.62 -13.98
C TYR A 203 6.62 -2.93 -13.56
N ARG A 204 5.63 -2.41 -14.28
CA ARG A 204 4.22 -2.75 -14.06
C ARG A 204 3.96 -4.25 -14.24
N LYS A 205 4.45 -4.84 -15.32
CA LYS A 205 4.33 -6.29 -15.58
C LYS A 205 5.00 -7.12 -14.48
N ARG A 206 6.25 -6.76 -14.12
CA ARG A 206 7.02 -7.50 -13.09
C ARG A 206 6.36 -7.41 -11.71
N PHE A 207 5.96 -6.20 -11.31
CA PHE A 207 5.30 -6.00 -10.03
C PHE A 207 3.89 -6.60 -10.01
N GLY A 208 3.16 -6.58 -11.11
CA GLY A 208 1.88 -7.28 -11.25
C GLY A 208 1.99 -8.78 -11.02
N ALA A 209 3.03 -9.42 -11.56
CA ALA A 209 3.30 -10.84 -11.33
C ALA A 209 3.66 -11.13 -9.86
N PHE A 210 4.41 -10.23 -9.22
CA PHE A 210 4.68 -10.31 -7.78
C PHE A 210 3.39 -10.18 -6.98
N TRP A 211 2.60 -9.13 -7.23
CA TRP A 211 1.39 -8.81 -6.50
C TRP A 211 0.39 -9.98 -6.52
N ALA A 212 0.12 -10.53 -7.70
CA ALA A 212 -0.80 -11.65 -7.88
C ALA A 212 -0.39 -12.93 -7.12
N ARG A 213 0.89 -13.10 -6.82
CA ARG A 213 1.41 -14.26 -6.05
C ARG A 213 1.35 -14.07 -4.55
N HIS A 214 1.26 -12.82 -4.08
CA HIS A 214 1.44 -12.49 -2.66
C HIS A 214 0.23 -11.85 -2.00
N VAL A 215 -0.88 -11.63 -2.72
CA VAL A 215 -2.19 -11.41 -2.10
C VAL A 215 -2.65 -12.72 -1.48
N ASP A 216 -3.20 -12.68 -0.26
CA ASP A 216 -3.43 -13.90 0.51
C ASP A 216 -4.82 -13.89 1.18
N PRO A 217 -5.66 -14.91 0.87
CA PRO A 217 -7.01 -15.01 1.43
C PRO A 217 -7.07 -15.08 2.96
N ARG A 218 -6.01 -15.47 3.65
CA ARG A 218 -5.98 -15.50 5.13
C ARG A 218 -6.22 -14.13 5.76
N TYR A 219 -6.00 -13.04 5.01
CA TYR A 219 -6.22 -11.68 5.47
C TYR A 219 -7.63 -11.15 5.20
N LEU A 220 -8.51 -11.98 4.63
CA LEU A 220 -9.95 -11.72 4.55
C LEU A 220 -10.69 -12.44 5.66
N LEU A 221 -11.70 -11.79 6.23
CA LEU A 221 -12.72 -12.52 6.98
C LEU A 221 -13.55 -13.33 6.00
N SER A 222 -13.51 -14.65 6.13
CA SER A 222 -14.46 -15.53 5.43
C SER A 222 -15.84 -15.20 5.96
N TYR A 223 -16.76 -14.78 5.10
CA TYR A 223 -18.17 -14.89 5.43
C TYR A 223 -18.48 -16.39 5.45
N GLN A 224 -18.42 -17.00 6.63
CA GLN A 224 -19.11 -18.27 6.85
C GLN A 224 -20.57 -17.98 6.57
N SER A 225 -21.13 -18.72 5.62
CA SER A 225 -22.55 -18.81 5.36
C SER A 225 -23.20 -19.54 6.56
N ASP A 226 -23.27 -18.86 7.70
CA ASP A 226 -24.10 -19.31 8.85
C ASP A 226 -25.56 -19.03 8.56
N MET A 227 -26.03 -19.50 7.40
CA MET A 227 -27.44 -19.47 7.06
C MET A 227 -27.80 -20.71 6.25
N ILE A 228 -27.57 -21.89 6.82
CA ILE A 228 -28.36 -23.09 6.49
C ILE A 228 -28.35 -23.97 7.73
N MET A 229 -29.27 -23.72 8.67
CA MET A 229 -29.97 -24.71 9.51
C MET A 229 -31.01 -23.97 10.36
N THR A 230 -32.13 -23.74 9.76
CA THR A 230 -33.44 -23.74 10.44
C THR A 230 -34.41 -24.35 9.47
#